data_67dac94e4130dafed1c8cd1237022526
#
_entry.id   67dac94e4130dafed1c8cd1237022526
#
_cell.length_a   1.000
_cell.length_b   1.000
_cell.length_c   1.000
_cell.angle_alpha   90.00
_cell.angle_beta   90.00
_cell.angle_gamma   90.00
#
_symmetry.space_group_name_H-M   'P 1'
#
loop_
_entity.id
_entity.type
_entity.pdbx_description
1 polymer ?
#
loop_
_entity_poly.entity_id
_entity_poly.type
_entity_poly.pdbx_seq_one_letter_code
_entity_poly.pdbx_strand_id
1 'polypeptide(L)'
;MSANSAKAAPIKATQTMEFSQESEAIEWKKQLLPILCLFIISAGVYANTLWHDYALDDQMVIYENKFVTAGVDSIGKIMTSDAFEGFFGERGSKLISGGRYRPLTFIVFALEWEFFGKNPFIGHLFNVLTYALLCILIYIFLVWLFHTKKEEENSTQNLFLSIAFLSSTIYALHPIHTEVVANIKGRDELFGFLFGLMAVVYFFQFLKHRWQD
;
A
#
# COMPACT_ATOMS: atom_id res chain seq x y z
N MET A 1 -46.57 57.92 35.77
CA MET A 1 -46.47 56.52 35.29
C MET A 1 -45.53 56.53 34.15
N SER A 2 -44.27 56.16 34.39
CA SER A 2 -43.20 56.19 33.39
C SER A 2 -42.96 54.72 32.93
N ALA A 3 -43.19 54.45 31.64
CA ALA A 3 -42.94 53.15 31.03
C ALA A 3 -41.47 53.05 30.70
N ASN A 4 -40.82 52.14 31.38
CA ASN A 4 -39.38 51.78 31.16
C ASN A 4 -39.24 50.83 29.93
N SER A 5 -38.81 51.42 28.84
CA SER A 5 -38.48 50.67 27.62
C SER A 5 -37.11 50.02 27.81
N ALA A 6 -37.08 48.72 28.08
CA ALA A 6 -35.85 47.93 28.08
C ALA A 6 -35.38 47.71 26.65
N LYS A 7 -34.29 48.38 26.26
CA LYS A 7 -33.55 48.09 25.02
C LYS A 7 -32.90 46.71 25.10
N ALA A 8 -33.37 45.80 24.28
CA ALA A 8 -32.70 44.50 24.06
C ALA A 8 -31.30 44.74 23.48
N ALA A 9 -30.29 44.14 24.11
CA ALA A 9 -28.93 44.15 23.63
C ALA A 9 -28.84 43.32 22.32
N PRO A 10 -28.02 43.74 21.33
CA PRO A 10 -27.84 42.97 20.10
C PRO A 10 -27.14 41.64 20.42
N ILE A 11 -27.76 40.55 19.95
CA ILE A 11 -27.16 39.22 19.94
C ILE A 11 -25.85 39.33 19.18
N LYS A 12 -24.73 39.08 19.86
CA LYS A 12 -23.42 38.99 19.22
C LYS A 12 -23.49 37.95 18.10
N ALA A 13 -23.21 38.42 16.89
CA ALA A 13 -23.07 37.57 15.72
C ALA A 13 -22.16 36.40 16.09
N THR A 14 -22.68 35.20 15.85
CA THR A 14 -21.97 33.94 15.89
C THR A 14 -20.68 34.11 15.09
N GLN A 15 -19.52 33.97 15.75
CA GLN A 15 -18.26 33.86 15.06
C GLN A 15 -18.36 32.62 14.19
N THR A 16 -18.61 32.83 12.91
CA THR A 16 -18.31 31.82 11.85
C THR A 16 -16.84 31.53 12.00
N MET A 17 -16.49 30.32 12.47
CA MET A 17 -15.14 29.82 12.38
C MET A 17 -14.80 29.79 10.89
N GLU A 18 -14.05 30.77 10.45
CA GLU A 18 -13.39 30.74 9.15
C GLU A 18 -12.38 29.61 9.21
N PHE A 19 -12.78 28.46 8.67
CA PHE A 19 -11.89 27.38 8.31
C PHE A 19 -11.13 27.75 7.02
N SER A 20 -10.48 28.91 7.01
CA SER A 20 -9.45 29.23 6.03
C SER A 20 -8.14 28.57 6.48
N GLN A 21 -8.08 27.24 6.48
CA GLN A 21 -6.82 26.54 6.46
C GLN A 21 -6.24 26.64 5.04
N GLU A 22 -5.47 27.68 4.76
CA GLU A 22 -4.41 27.57 3.74
C GLU A 22 -3.55 26.39 4.14
N SER A 23 -3.76 25.23 3.51
CA SER A 23 -2.90 24.08 3.69
C SER A 23 -1.57 24.42 3.01
N GLU A 24 -0.59 24.80 3.79
CA GLU A 24 0.78 24.91 3.28
C GLU A 24 1.20 23.61 2.59
N ALA A 25 1.96 23.76 1.50
CA ALA A 25 2.36 22.60 0.71
C ALA A 25 3.41 21.79 1.51
N ILE A 26 3.24 20.47 1.58
CA ILE A 26 4.20 19.58 2.22
C ILE A 26 5.57 19.74 1.55
N GLU A 27 6.61 20.04 2.33
CA GLU A 27 7.99 20.10 1.85
C GLU A 27 8.55 18.68 1.62
N TRP A 28 8.26 18.10 0.48
CA TRP A 28 8.67 16.73 0.12
C TRP A 28 10.18 16.51 0.15
N LYS A 29 10.98 17.55 -0.08
CA LYS A 29 12.46 17.45 0.01
C LYS A 29 12.92 17.05 1.41
N LYS A 30 12.27 17.53 2.46
CA LYS A 30 12.58 17.15 3.84
C LYS A 30 12.18 15.70 4.13
N GLN A 31 11.18 15.15 3.43
CA GLN A 31 10.71 13.78 3.63
C GLN A 31 11.61 12.71 2.96
N LEU A 32 12.54 13.10 2.08
CA LEU A 32 13.38 12.14 1.36
C LEU A 32 14.25 11.27 2.27
N LEU A 33 14.80 11.84 3.33
CA LEU A 33 15.65 11.10 4.26
C LEU A 33 14.84 10.05 5.07
N PRO A 34 13.69 10.39 5.70
CA PRO A 34 12.81 9.40 6.31
C PRO A 34 12.35 8.31 5.33
N ILE A 35 12.00 8.66 4.09
CA ILE A 35 11.61 7.70 3.04
C ILE A 35 12.74 6.73 2.74
N LEU A 36 13.97 7.23 2.56
CA LEU A 36 15.14 6.39 2.31
C LEU A 36 15.44 5.46 3.50
N CYS A 37 15.37 5.99 4.73
CA CYS A 37 15.56 5.17 5.93
C CYS A 37 14.49 4.07 6.03
N LEU A 38 13.23 4.40 5.78
CA LEU A 38 12.13 3.43 5.82
C LEU A 38 12.30 2.36 4.72
N PHE A 39 12.73 2.75 3.52
CA PHE A 39 13.06 1.80 2.45
C PHE A 39 14.14 0.82 2.89
N ILE A 40 15.25 1.32 3.46
CA ILE A 40 16.37 0.49 3.93
C ILE A 40 15.92 -0.44 5.05
N ILE A 41 15.11 0.04 6.00
CA ILE A 41 14.59 -0.76 7.10
C ILE A 41 13.68 -1.86 6.57
N SER A 42 12.66 -1.53 5.78
CA SER A 42 11.66 -2.48 5.30
C SER A 42 12.24 -3.52 4.34
N ALA A 43 13.14 -3.12 3.43
CA ALA A 43 13.84 -4.05 2.55
C ALA A 43 14.89 -4.88 3.31
N GLY A 44 15.60 -4.27 4.27
CA GLY A 44 16.65 -4.93 5.05
C GLY A 44 16.14 -6.06 5.93
N VAL A 45 14.96 -5.90 6.56
CA VAL A 45 14.35 -6.94 7.41
C VAL A 45 14.10 -8.25 6.65
N TYR A 46 13.76 -8.15 5.36
CA TYR A 46 13.45 -9.31 4.51
C TYR A 46 14.53 -9.62 3.47
N ALA A 47 15.69 -8.95 3.51
CA ALA A 47 16.78 -9.18 2.57
C ALA A 47 17.30 -10.63 2.56
N ASN A 48 17.20 -11.33 3.69
CA ASN A 48 17.56 -12.74 3.81
C ASN A 48 16.70 -13.65 2.93
N THR A 49 15.46 -13.28 2.64
CA THR A 49 14.54 -14.07 1.79
C THR A 49 15.01 -14.17 0.35
N LEU A 50 15.84 -13.24 -0.12
CA LEU A 50 16.37 -13.23 -1.48
C LEU A 50 17.11 -14.51 -1.88
N TRP A 51 17.64 -15.23 -0.89
CA TRP A 51 18.36 -16.50 -1.11
C TRP A 51 17.54 -17.74 -0.73
N HIS A 52 16.23 -17.57 -0.44
CA HIS A 52 15.35 -18.70 -0.21
C HIS A 52 14.89 -19.30 -1.54
N ASP A 53 14.54 -20.58 -1.52
CA ASP A 53 13.89 -21.26 -2.62
C ASP A 53 12.37 -21.05 -2.57
N TYR A 54 11.66 -21.51 -3.58
CA TYR A 54 10.20 -21.57 -3.57
C TYR A 54 9.69 -22.36 -2.37
N ALA A 55 8.61 -21.90 -1.77
CA ALA A 55 8.03 -22.52 -0.60
C ALA A 55 6.50 -22.63 -0.69
N LEU A 56 5.94 -23.60 0.03
CA LEU A 56 4.49 -23.76 0.20
C LEU A 56 3.70 -23.68 -1.11
N ASP A 57 2.82 -22.71 -1.20
CA ASP A 57 1.88 -22.52 -2.32
C ASP A 57 2.57 -22.05 -3.62
N ASP A 58 3.83 -21.65 -3.58
CA ASP A 58 4.59 -21.22 -4.78
C ASP A 58 4.61 -22.31 -5.86
N GLN A 59 4.59 -23.57 -5.47
CA GLN A 59 4.47 -24.70 -6.38
C GLN A 59 3.22 -24.58 -7.27
N MET A 60 2.07 -24.39 -6.63
CA MET A 60 0.77 -24.38 -7.32
C MET A 60 0.54 -23.11 -8.14
N VAL A 61 1.10 -22.00 -7.70
CA VAL A 61 0.81 -20.69 -8.31
C VAL A 61 1.90 -20.20 -9.27
N ILE A 62 3.13 -20.79 -9.21
CA ILE A 62 4.26 -20.37 -10.03
C ILE A 62 4.79 -21.53 -10.88
N TYR A 63 5.68 -22.38 -10.32
CA TYR A 63 6.53 -23.22 -11.15
C TYR A 63 5.89 -24.52 -11.66
N GLU A 64 4.75 -24.94 -11.14
CA GLU A 64 3.94 -26.03 -11.70
C GLU A 64 2.61 -25.54 -12.28
N ASN A 65 2.36 -24.24 -12.28
CA ASN A 65 1.19 -23.65 -12.92
C ASN A 65 1.43 -23.50 -14.42
N LYS A 66 0.72 -24.25 -15.25
CA LYS A 66 0.88 -24.27 -16.70
C LYS A 66 0.61 -22.93 -17.37
N PHE A 67 -0.23 -22.08 -16.76
CA PHE A 67 -0.49 -20.75 -17.29
C PHE A 67 0.67 -19.81 -17.00
N VAL A 68 1.23 -19.86 -15.79
CA VAL A 68 2.40 -19.06 -15.42
C VAL A 68 3.63 -19.47 -16.22
N THR A 69 3.89 -20.79 -16.31
CA THR A 69 5.08 -21.31 -17.02
C THR A 69 5.00 -21.18 -18.55
N ALA A 70 3.81 -20.91 -19.12
CA ALA A 70 3.66 -20.56 -20.53
C ALA A 70 3.94 -19.08 -20.85
N GLY A 71 4.26 -18.27 -19.85
CA GLY A 71 4.63 -16.88 -20.03
C GLY A 71 3.53 -16.00 -20.62
N VAL A 72 3.93 -15.07 -21.49
CA VAL A 72 3.01 -14.08 -22.10
C VAL A 72 1.92 -14.70 -22.95
N ASP A 73 2.14 -15.88 -23.54
CA ASP A 73 1.16 -16.55 -24.39
C ASP A 73 -0.11 -16.97 -23.64
N SER A 74 -0.01 -17.10 -22.33
CA SER A 74 -1.13 -17.52 -21.47
C SER A 74 -1.91 -16.37 -20.82
N ILE A 75 -1.53 -15.13 -21.01
CA ILE A 75 -2.18 -13.97 -20.36
C ILE A 75 -3.69 -13.96 -20.62
N GLY A 76 -4.12 -14.28 -21.83
CA GLY A 76 -5.55 -14.40 -22.17
C GLY A 76 -6.28 -15.45 -21.32
N LYS A 77 -5.65 -16.59 -21.03
CA LYS A 77 -6.19 -17.64 -20.18
C LYS A 77 -6.22 -17.21 -18.72
N ILE A 78 -5.15 -16.58 -18.22
CA ILE A 78 -5.06 -16.04 -16.85
C ILE A 78 -6.19 -15.04 -16.61
N MET A 79 -6.55 -14.22 -17.59
CA MET A 79 -7.62 -13.22 -17.49
C MET A 79 -9.03 -13.81 -17.45
N THR A 80 -9.21 -15.07 -17.86
CA THR A 80 -10.54 -15.70 -18.01
C THR A 80 -10.74 -16.94 -17.15
N SER A 81 -9.69 -17.42 -16.48
CA SER A 81 -9.68 -18.68 -15.73
C SER A 81 -9.53 -18.44 -14.21
N ASP A 82 -9.83 -19.50 -13.44
CA ASP A 82 -9.51 -19.54 -12.02
C ASP A 82 -7.98 -19.60 -11.79
N ALA A 83 -7.50 -18.99 -10.73
CA ALA A 83 -6.08 -18.91 -10.38
C ALA A 83 -5.38 -20.28 -10.30
N PHE A 84 -6.10 -21.33 -9.86
CA PHE A 84 -5.56 -22.67 -9.69
C PHE A 84 -5.80 -23.61 -10.88
N GLU A 85 -6.52 -23.14 -11.91
CA GLU A 85 -6.83 -23.98 -13.08
C GLU A 85 -5.57 -24.44 -13.81
N GLY A 86 -4.55 -23.58 -13.87
CA GLY A 86 -3.26 -23.93 -14.48
C GLY A 86 -2.52 -25.07 -13.78
N PHE A 87 -2.81 -25.33 -12.50
CA PHE A 87 -2.24 -26.42 -11.72
C PHE A 87 -3.16 -27.65 -11.66
N PHE A 88 -4.40 -27.48 -11.24
CA PHE A 88 -5.34 -28.59 -11.00
C PHE A 88 -6.14 -28.99 -12.25
N GLY A 89 -6.11 -28.17 -13.30
CA GLY A 89 -7.01 -28.29 -14.44
C GLY A 89 -8.44 -27.82 -14.14
N GLU A 90 -9.26 -27.69 -15.17
CA GLU A 90 -10.61 -27.12 -15.09
C GLU A 90 -11.53 -27.83 -14.09
N ARG A 91 -11.46 -29.17 -13.99
CA ARG A 91 -12.28 -29.95 -13.05
C ARG A 91 -11.79 -29.84 -11.61
N GLY A 92 -10.48 -29.79 -11.40
CA GLY A 92 -9.86 -29.73 -10.08
C GLY A 92 -10.05 -28.38 -9.41
N SER A 93 -9.93 -27.28 -10.15
CA SER A 93 -10.11 -25.92 -9.63
C SER A 93 -11.54 -25.72 -9.08
N LYS A 94 -12.56 -26.23 -9.77
CA LYS A 94 -13.97 -26.13 -9.34
C LYS A 94 -14.27 -26.87 -8.02
N LEU A 95 -13.48 -27.91 -7.70
CA LEU A 95 -13.70 -28.70 -6.46
C LEU A 95 -13.05 -28.07 -5.23
N ILE A 96 -12.00 -27.24 -5.42
CA ILE A 96 -11.12 -26.82 -4.32
C ILE A 96 -11.44 -25.42 -3.81
N SER A 97 -11.89 -24.49 -4.64
CA SER A 97 -11.74 -23.08 -4.25
C SER A 97 -12.98 -22.21 -4.22
N GLY A 98 -14.07 -22.62 -4.79
CA GLY A 98 -15.19 -21.66 -4.95
C GLY A 98 -14.80 -20.40 -5.74
N GLY A 99 -13.77 -20.49 -6.61
CA GLY A 99 -13.35 -19.47 -7.55
C GLY A 99 -12.39 -18.41 -6.95
N ARG A 100 -11.10 -18.54 -7.19
CA ARG A 100 -10.10 -17.51 -6.84
C ARG A 100 -9.64 -16.79 -8.10
N TYR A 101 -10.14 -15.60 -8.32
CA TYR A 101 -9.79 -14.77 -9.48
C TYR A 101 -8.78 -13.69 -9.07
N ARG A 102 -7.51 -13.84 -9.47
CA ARG A 102 -6.40 -12.93 -9.13
C ARG A 102 -5.48 -12.69 -10.34
N PRO A 103 -6.02 -12.21 -11.47
CA PRO A 103 -5.28 -12.20 -12.73
C PRO A 103 -4.00 -11.37 -12.69
N LEU A 104 -4.01 -10.23 -12.00
CA LEU A 104 -2.85 -9.34 -11.96
C LEU A 104 -1.60 -10.03 -11.42
N THR A 105 -1.73 -10.73 -10.30
CA THR A 105 -0.60 -11.42 -9.67
C THR A 105 -0.05 -12.53 -10.59
N PHE A 106 -0.94 -13.32 -11.19
CA PHE A 106 -0.54 -14.39 -12.10
C PHE A 106 0.06 -13.87 -13.41
N ILE A 107 -0.41 -12.73 -13.94
CA ILE A 107 0.22 -12.06 -15.08
C ILE A 107 1.64 -11.61 -14.70
N VAL A 108 1.85 -11.05 -13.51
CA VAL A 108 3.19 -10.65 -13.07
C VAL A 108 4.10 -11.89 -12.94
N PHE A 109 3.62 -12.99 -12.36
CA PHE A 109 4.39 -14.24 -12.30
C PHE A 109 4.70 -14.80 -13.70
N ALA A 110 3.76 -14.74 -14.64
CA ALA A 110 3.98 -15.17 -16.01
C ALA A 110 5.04 -14.30 -16.74
N LEU A 111 5.02 -12.98 -16.50
CA LEU A 111 6.06 -12.07 -17.01
C LEU A 111 7.43 -12.37 -16.38
N GLU A 112 7.48 -12.57 -15.05
CA GLU A 112 8.73 -12.97 -14.38
C GLU A 112 9.28 -14.28 -14.95
N TRP A 113 8.40 -15.27 -15.18
CA TRP A 113 8.79 -16.54 -15.77
C TRP A 113 9.32 -16.38 -17.20
N GLU A 114 8.68 -15.54 -18.01
CA GLU A 114 9.11 -15.26 -19.39
C GLU A 114 10.52 -14.68 -19.44
N PHE A 115 10.83 -13.70 -18.57
CA PHE A 115 12.10 -12.99 -18.63
C PHE A 115 13.23 -13.66 -17.83
N PHE A 116 12.91 -14.36 -16.75
CA PHE A 116 13.91 -14.86 -15.79
C PHE A 116 13.84 -16.38 -15.59
N GLY A 117 12.84 -17.07 -16.16
CA GLY A 117 12.62 -18.51 -15.97
C GLY A 117 12.33 -18.88 -14.52
N LYS A 118 12.71 -20.11 -14.14
CA LYS A 118 12.57 -20.60 -12.75
C LYS A 118 13.64 -19.96 -11.86
N ASN A 119 13.36 -18.78 -11.34
CA ASN A 119 14.29 -18.01 -10.51
C ASN A 119 13.60 -17.44 -9.25
N PRO A 120 13.69 -18.11 -8.09
CA PRO A 120 13.04 -17.65 -6.86
C PRO A 120 13.61 -16.32 -6.35
N PHE A 121 14.89 -16.03 -6.60
CA PHE A 121 15.50 -14.76 -6.22
C PHE A 121 14.71 -13.55 -6.76
N ILE A 122 14.31 -13.60 -8.02
CA ILE A 122 13.53 -12.55 -8.66
C ILE A 122 12.15 -12.41 -7.98
N GLY A 123 11.48 -13.53 -7.71
CA GLY A 123 10.21 -13.53 -7.02
C GLY A 123 10.29 -12.88 -5.64
N HIS A 124 11.28 -13.26 -4.83
CA HIS A 124 11.51 -12.65 -3.52
C HIS A 124 11.89 -11.17 -3.63
N LEU A 125 12.73 -10.80 -4.60
CA LEU A 125 13.12 -9.40 -4.84
C LEU A 125 11.89 -8.52 -5.10
N PHE A 126 10.98 -8.97 -5.95
CA PHE A 126 9.75 -8.22 -6.23
C PHE A 126 8.85 -8.11 -5.00
N ASN A 127 8.76 -9.16 -4.16
CA ASN A 127 8.00 -9.08 -2.90
C ASN A 127 8.60 -8.05 -1.94
N VAL A 128 9.92 -8.11 -1.73
CA VAL A 128 10.64 -7.18 -0.84
C VAL A 128 10.48 -5.74 -1.32
N LEU A 129 10.64 -5.48 -2.63
CA LEU A 129 10.46 -4.15 -3.20
C LEU A 129 9.01 -3.66 -3.10
N THR A 130 8.03 -4.53 -3.35
CA THR A 130 6.60 -4.20 -3.21
C THR A 130 6.26 -3.87 -1.77
N TYR A 131 6.79 -4.64 -0.82
CA TYR A 131 6.62 -4.36 0.61
C TYR A 131 7.25 -3.04 1.04
N ALA A 132 8.48 -2.76 0.59
CA ALA A 132 9.14 -1.49 0.88
C ALA A 132 8.36 -0.30 0.29
N LEU A 133 7.85 -0.43 -0.93
CA LEU A 133 6.99 0.57 -1.55
C LEU A 133 5.69 0.78 -0.75
N LEU A 134 5.08 -0.30 -0.25
CA LEU A 134 3.89 -0.23 0.59
C LEU A 134 4.17 0.52 1.89
N CYS A 135 5.28 0.24 2.58
CA CYS A 135 5.68 0.96 3.80
C CYS A 135 5.89 2.47 3.54
N ILE A 136 6.50 2.81 2.40
CA ILE A 136 6.67 4.21 1.98
C ILE A 136 5.31 4.86 1.70
N LEU A 137 4.39 4.17 1.03
CA LEU A 137 3.06 4.70 0.74
C LEU A 137 2.26 4.94 2.03
N ILE A 138 2.36 4.05 3.02
CA ILE A 138 1.79 4.26 4.37
C ILE A 138 2.37 5.53 4.99
N TYR A 139 3.70 5.71 4.94
CA TYR A 139 4.35 6.90 5.46
C TYR A 139 3.85 8.18 4.79
N ILE A 140 3.84 8.21 3.47
CA ILE A 140 3.36 9.36 2.68
C ILE A 140 1.91 9.68 3.02
N PHE A 141 1.06 8.65 3.13
CA PHE A 141 -0.34 8.81 3.53
C PHE A 141 -0.47 9.41 4.92
N LEU A 142 0.29 8.91 5.90
CA LEU A 142 0.25 9.41 7.27
C LEU A 142 0.82 10.84 7.39
N VAL A 143 1.91 11.16 6.66
CA VAL A 143 2.41 12.54 6.57
C VAL A 143 1.32 13.46 6.04
N TRP A 144 0.66 13.07 4.95
CA TRP A 144 -0.41 13.88 4.37
C TRP A 144 -1.62 14.01 5.31
N LEU A 145 -1.99 12.95 6.04
CA LEU A 145 -3.13 12.92 6.96
C LEU A 145 -2.90 13.78 8.21
N PHE A 146 -1.69 13.75 8.77
CA PHE A 146 -1.33 14.44 10.00
C PHE A 146 -0.59 15.77 9.79
N HIS A 147 -0.46 16.21 8.54
CA HIS A 147 0.20 17.49 8.24
C HIS A 147 -0.54 18.64 8.88
N THR A 148 0.12 19.30 9.85
CA THR A 148 -0.40 20.49 10.54
C THR A 148 0.64 21.61 10.51
N LYS A 149 0.18 22.87 10.48
CA LYS A 149 1.07 24.07 10.46
C LYS A 149 2.12 24.09 11.57
N LYS A 150 1.89 23.34 12.65
CA LYS A 150 2.77 23.33 13.83
C LYS A 150 4.04 22.50 13.66
N GLU A 151 4.10 21.65 12.62
CA GLU A 151 5.27 20.79 12.38
C GLU A 151 6.38 21.46 11.54
N GLU A 152 6.13 22.61 10.92
CA GLU A 152 7.09 23.31 10.06
C GLU A 152 8.27 23.93 10.79
N GLU A 153 8.13 24.30 12.05
CA GLU A 153 9.21 24.87 12.87
C GLU A 153 10.25 23.82 13.32
N ASN A 154 10.02 22.54 13.01
CA ASN A 154 10.80 21.47 13.60
C ASN A 154 11.92 20.98 12.70
N SER A 155 13.13 20.89 13.30
CA SER A 155 14.32 20.35 12.66
C SER A 155 14.14 18.91 12.14
N THR A 156 15.00 18.45 11.24
CA THR A 156 15.03 17.09 10.70
C THR A 156 14.94 15.99 11.77
N GLN A 157 15.42 16.25 13.00
CA GLN A 157 15.31 15.33 14.13
C GLN A 157 13.86 15.00 14.52
N ASN A 158 12.95 15.96 14.37
CA ASN A 158 11.55 15.75 14.72
C ASN A 158 10.78 14.92 13.67
N LEU A 159 11.28 14.83 12.43
CA LEU A 159 10.66 13.98 11.39
C LEU A 159 10.74 12.50 11.75
N PHE A 160 11.85 12.04 12.35
CA PHE A 160 12.00 10.65 12.81
C PHE A 160 11.18 10.34 14.07
N LEU A 161 10.82 11.36 14.83
CA LEU A 161 9.91 11.23 15.98
C LEU A 161 8.45 11.48 15.62
N SER A 162 8.17 11.81 14.35
CA SER A 162 6.80 12.02 13.89
C SER A 162 5.96 10.74 14.01
N ILE A 163 4.68 10.91 14.30
CA ILE A 163 3.73 9.78 14.35
C ILE A 163 3.76 9.00 13.03
N ALA A 164 3.89 9.69 11.90
CA ALA A 164 3.95 9.06 10.58
C ALA A 164 5.14 8.10 10.45
N PHE A 165 6.35 8.56 10.80
CA PHE A 165 7.55 7.73 10.69
C PHE A 165 7.56 6.56 11.67
N LEU A 166 7.20 6.82 12.93
CA LEU A 166 7.16 5.79 13.97
C LEU A 166 6.12 4.71 13.64
N SER A 167 4.91 5.10 13.24
CA SER A 167 3.86 4.14 12.87
C SER A 167 4.25 3.29 11.66
N SER A 168 4.83 3.92 10.63
CA SER A 168 5.30 3.19 9.44
C SER A 168 6.48 2.27 9.74
N THR A 169 7.36 2.66 10.66
CA THR A 169 8.47 1.82 11.11
C THR A 169 7.97 0.63 11.93
N ILE A 170 7.02 0.85 12.84
CA ILE A 170 6.40 -0.25 13.60
C ILE A 170 5.70 -1.22 12.65
N TYR A 171 4.98 -0.72 11.65
CA TYR A 171 4.38 -1.55 10.62
C TYR A 171 5.46 -2.35 9.87
N ALA A 172 6.54 -1.69 9.40
CA ALA A 172 7.61 -2.33 8.62
C ALA A 172 8.34 -3.43 9.40
N LEU A 173 8.48 -3.29 10.71
CA LEU A 173 9.18 -4.23 11.59
C LEU A 173 8.25 -5.31 12.18
N HIS A 174 6.94 -5.22 11.96
CA HIS A 174 6.00 -6.13 12.61
C HIS A 174 6.10 -7.55 12.02
N PRO A 175 6.32 -8.58 12.84
CA PRO A 175 6.58 -9.95 12.37
C PRO A 175 5.38 -10.62 11.66
N ILE A 176 4.18 -10.07 11.78
CA ILE A 176 2.98 -10.58 11.11
C ILE A 176 3.12 -10.58 9.58
N HIS A 177 3.99 -9.72 9.02
CA HIS A 177 4.18 -9.61 7.58
C HIS A 177 5.14 -10.65 7.00
N THR A 178 5.78 -11.47 7.87
CA THR A 178 6.81 -12.44 7.45
C THR A 178 6.25 -13.43 6.42
N GLU A 179 5.08 -13.98 6.64
CA GLU A 179 4.48 -14.94 5.71
C GLU A 179 4.20 -14.29 4.35
N VAL A 180 3.61 -13.11 4.34
CA VAL A 180 3.22 -12.41 3.11
C VAL A 180 4.43 -11.96 2.29
N VAL A 181 5.54 -11.56 2.93
CA VAL A 181 6.73 -11.08 2.22
C VAL A 181 7.67 -12.22 1.86
N ALA A 182 7.89 -13.18 2.77
CA ALA A 182 8.82 -14.28 2.56
C ALA A 182 8.27 -15.39 1.64
N ASN A 183 6.95 -15.48 1.43
CA ASN A 183 6.34 -16.37 0.48
C ASN A 183 6.03 -15.60 -0.82
N ILE A 184 6.55 -16.05 -1.96
CA ILE A 184 6.40 -15.32 -3.24
C ILE A 184 4.92 -15.19 -3.62
N LYS A 185 4.12 -16.22 -3.38
CA LYS A 185 2.66 -16.20 -3.56
C LYS A 185 1.97 -15.08 -2.77
N GLY A 186 2.50 -14.68 -1.63
CA GLY A 186 1.96 -13.59 -0.79
C GLY A 186 1.85 -12.23 -1.51
N ARG A 187 2.43 -12.10 -2.70
CA ARG A 187 2.33 -10.89 -3.53
C ARG A 187 0.90 -10.45 -3.83
N ASP A 188 -0.03 -11.37 -3.92
CA ASP A 188 -1.44 -11.06 -4.14
C ASP A 188 -2.04 -10.22 -2.99
N GLU A 189 -1.62 -10.48 -1.76
CA GLU A 189 -2.03 -9.72 -0.57
C GLU A 189 -1.30 -8.35 -0.54
N LEU A 190 0.00 -8.32 -0.89
CA LEU A 190 0.74 -7.06 -1.00
C LEU A 190 0.11 -6.13 -2.05
N PHE A 191 -0.24 -6.64 -3.22
CA PHE A 191 -0.93 -5.87 -4.25
C PHE A 191 -2.32 -5.42 -3.80
N GLY A 192 -3.08 -6.31 -3.15
CA GLY A 192 -4.41 -5.98 -2.62
C GLY A 192 -4.34 -4.80 -1.66
N PHE A 193 -3.40 -4.80 -0.74
CA PHE A 193 -3.23 -3.71 0.21
C PHE A 193 -2.66 -2.45 -0.46
N LEU A 194 -1.66 -2.57 -1.34
CA LEU A 194 -1.06 -1.45 -2.07
C LEU A 194 -2.12 -0.68 -2.86
N PHE A 195 -2.88 -1.37 -3.70
CA PHE A 195 -3.91 -0.72 -4.51
C PHE A 195 -5.10 -0.24 -3.68
N GLY A 196 -5.46 -0.96 -2.61
CA GLY A 196 -6.48 -0.52 -1.66
C GLY A 196 -6.08 0.80 -0.99
N LEU A 197 -4.84 0.92 -0.51
CA LEU A 197 -4.34 2.15 0.08
C LEU A 197 -4.25 3.28 -0.95
N MET A 198 -3.80 3.00 -2.17
CA MET A 198 -3.83 3.99 -3.25
C MET A 198 -5.24 4.51 -3.53
N ALA A 199 -6.23 3.62 -3.58
CA ALA A 199 -7.63 4.02 -3.77
C ALA A 199 -8.12 4.94 -2.65
N VAL A 200 -7.76 4.64 -1.38
CA VAL A 200 -8.07 5.50 -0.23
C VAL A 200 -7.41 6.87 -0.37
N VAL A 201 -6.12 6.92 -0.73
CA VAL A 201 -5.39 8.18 -0.95
C VAL A 201 -6.07 9.03 -2.03
N TYR A 202 -6.38 8.43 -3.19
CA TYR A 202 -7.05 9.14 -4.28
C TYR A 202 -8.46 9.61 -3.91
N PHE A 203 -9.20 8.80 -3.15
CA PHE A 203 -10.52 9.18 -2.66
C PHE A 203 -10.46 10.42 -1.75
N PHE A 204 -9.53 10.46 -0.81
CA PHE A 204 -9.35 11.63 0.05
C PHE A 204 -8.88 12.87 -0.72
N GLN A 205 -7.99 12.70 -1.71
CA GLN A 205 -7.58 13.81 -2.58
C GLN A 205 -8.76 14.36 -3.38
N PHE A 206 -9.60 13.49 -3.93
CA PHE A 206 -10.82 13.86 -4.64
C PHE A 206 -11.78 14.64 -3.74
N LEU A 207 -12.03 14.17 -2.51
CA LEU A 207 -12.87 14.88 -1.55
C LEU A 207 -12.31 16.27 -1.24
N LYS A 208 -11.01 16.37 -0.97
CA LYS A 208 -10.36 17.66 -0.68
C LYS A 208 -10.55 18.65 -1.83
N HIS A 209 -10.39 18.22 -3.07
CA HIS A 209 -10.57 19.09 -4.25
C HIS A 209 -12.03 19.55 -4.38
N ARG A 210 -12.98 18.65 -4.22
CA ARG A 210 -14.42 18.97 -4.34
C ARG A 210 -14.95 19.92 -3.26
N TRP A 211 -14.31 20.00 -2.11
CA TRP A 211 -14.72 20.90 -1.02
C TRP A 211 -14.04 22.27 -1.11
N GLN A 212 -13.13 22.49 -2.05
CA GLN A 212 -12.47 23.76 -2.31
C GLN A 212 -13.11 24.54 -3.47
N ASP A 213 -13.93 23.89 -4.29
CA ASP A 213 -14.80 24.47 -5.34
C ASP A 213 -16.19 24.76 -4.79
#